data_c04661af38cd390b989d49f0460f9489
#
_entry.id   c04661af38cd390b989d49f0460f9489
#
_cell.length_a   1.000
_cell.length_b   1.000
_cell.length_c   1.000
_cell.angle_alpha   90.00
_cell.angle_beta   90.00
_cell.angle_gamma   90.00
#
_symmetry.space_group_name_H-M   'P 1'
#
loop_
_entity.id
_entity.type
_entity.pdbx_description
1 polymer ?
#
loop_
_entity_poly.entity_id
_entity_poly.type
_entity_poly.pdbx_seq_one_letter_code
_entity_poly.pdbx_strand_id
1 'polypeptide(L)'
;MATPTRIQVDDVDNVKVVRFNDHQLFDERTVREVAEQISIVLPTDGTPIRLILDFSDVSLISSTLLSKLILIQRRVDASRGKLRLCELSPVLSQVFRTSNLDRLFTIDRDQRTSLEALKG
;
A
#
# COMPACT_ATOMS: atom_id res chain seq x y z
N MET A 1 21.36 7.93 -14.05
CA MET A 1 20.00 7.74 -14.57
C MET A 1 18.97 7.86 -13.45
N ALA A 2 17.85 8.46 -13.74
CA ALA A 2 16.78 8.59 -12.76
C ALA A 2 16.14 7.23 -12.46
N THR A 3 15.73 7.03 -11.21
CA THR A 3 14.96 5.84 -10.82
C THR A 3 13.59 5.91 -11.47
N PRO A 4 13.10 4.81 -12.07
CA PRO A 4 11.75 4.79 -12.64
C PRO A 4 10.70 5.11 -11.59
N THR A 5 9.63 5.80 -11.97
CA THR A 5 8.49 6.04 -11.11
C THR A 5 7.67 4.74 -11.03
N ARG A 6 7.57 4.18 -9.83
CA ARG A 6 6.89 2.90 -9.61
C ARG A 6 5.47 3.04 -9.10
N ILE A 7 5.14 4.21 -8.58
CA ILE A 7 3.82 4.44 -8.00
C ILE A 7 3.24 5.75 -8.51
N GLN A 8 1.92 5.86 -8.46
CA GLN A 8 1.18 7.11 -8.68
C GLN A 8 0.51 7.48 -7.37
N VAL A 9 0.60 8.75 -6.99
CA VAL A 9 0.04 9.24 -5.73
C VAL A 9 -0.97 10.33 -6.03
N ASP A 10 -2.19 10.15 -5.59
CA ASP A 10 -3.26 11.14 -5.69
C ASP A 10 -3.69 11.57 -4.30
N ASP A 11 -4.04 12.85 -4.17
CA ASP A 11 -4.65 13.37 -2.95
C ASP A 11 -6.17 13.47 -3.15
N VAL A 12 -6.93 12.72 -2.36
CA VAL A 12 -8.39 12.74 -2.42
C VAL A 12 -8.92 12.93 -1.01
N ASP A 13 -9.55 14.06 -0.74
CA ASP A 13 -10.15 14.36 0.57
C ASP A 13 -9.18 14.16 1.75
N ASN A 14 -7.95 14.63 1.60
CA ASN A 14 -6.86 14.49 2.58
C ASN A 14 -6.39 13.04 2.77
N VAL A 15 -6.71 12.16 1.83
CA VAL A 15 -6.24 10.79 1.80
C VAL A 15 -5.24 10.64 0.66
N LYS A 16 -4.10 10.04 0.94
CA LYS A 16 -3.12 9.70 -0.11
C LYS A 16 -3.52 8.35 -0.70
N VAL A 17 -3.79 8.33 -1.99
CA VAL A 17 -4.10 7.10 -2.71
C VAL A 17 -2.92 6.73 -3.58
N VAL A 18 -2.32 5.57 -3.32
CA VAL A 18 -1.17 5.07 -4.06
C VAL A 18 -1.61 3.94 -4.98
N ARG A 19 -1.27 4.07 -6.26
CA ARG A 19 -1.45 3.00 -7.23
C ARG A 19 -0.09 2.61 -7.79
N PHE A 20 -0.01 1.39 -8.31
CA PHE A 20 1.25 0.83 -8.77
C PHE A 20 1.32 0.84 -10.30
N ASN A 21 2.49 1.19 -10.84
CA ASN A 21 2.70 1.23 -12.28
C ASN A 21 3.04 -0.15 -12.86
N ASP A 22 3.49 -1.09 -12.03
CA ASP A 22 3.84 -2.44 -12.45
C ASP A 22 2.72 -3.42 -12.11
N HIS A 23 2.48 -4.38 -12.99
CA HIS A 23 1.51 -5.46 -12.75
C HIS A 23 2.08 -6.52 -11.81
N GLN A 24 3.40 -6.64 -11.76
CA GLN A 24 4.09 -7.63 -10.94
C GLN A 24 5.07 -6.91 -10.02
N LEU A 25 4.82 -7.03 -8.73
CA LEU A 25 5.69 -6.48 -7.69
C LEU A 25 6.49 -7.63 -7.09
N PHE A 26 7.41 -8.17 -7.90
CA PHE A 26 8.05 -9.43 -7.58
C PHE A 26 9.57 -9.37 -7.56
N ASP A 27 10.22 -8.78 -8.58
CA ASP A 27 11.67 -8.76 -8.63
C ASP A 27 12.26 -7.80 -7.59
N GLU A 28 13.45 -8.09 -7.14
CA GLU A 28 14.11 -7.37 -6.05
C GLU A 28 14.18 -5.87 -6.30
N ARG A 29 14.57 -5.47 -7.51
CA ARG A 29 14.70 -4.05 -7.83
C ARG A 29 13.38 -3.32 -7.77
N THR A 30 12.34 -3.87 -8.40
CA THR A 30 11.01 -3.26 -8.42
C THR A 30 10.46 -3.15 -7.00
N VAL A 31 10.57 -4.21 -6.20
CA VAL A 31 10.10 -4.22 -4.82
C VAL A 31 10.81 -3.16 -3.99
N ARG A 32 12.12 -3.06 -4.12
CA ARG A 32 12.91 -2.08 -3.38
C ARG A 32 12.48 -0.66 -3.75
N GLU A 33 12.34 -0.36 -5.04
CA GLU A 33 11.98 0.96 -5.50
C GLU A 33 10.55 1.34 -5.11
N VAL A 34 9.61 0.40 -5.18
CA VAL A 34 8.25 0.62 -4.72
C VAL A 34 8.24 0.99 -3.23
N ALA A 35 8.93 0.19 -2.41
CA ALA A 35 8.98 0.43 -0.97
C ALA A 35 9.60 1.79 -0.65
N GLU A 36 10.68 2.16 -1.33
CA GLU A 36 11.33 3.46 -1.15
C GLU A 36 10.41 4.60 -1.52
N GLN A 37 9.70 4.48 -2.64
CA GLN A 37 8.81 5.54 -3.11
C GLN A 37 7.59 5.71 -2.20
N ILE A 38 7.03 4.63 -1.68
CA ILE A 38 5.97 4.73 -0.67
C ILE A 38 6.51 5.38 0.60
N SER A 39 7.71 5.01 1.00
CA SER A 39 8.33 5.56 2.20
C SER A 39 8.49 7.09 2.13
N ILE A 40 8.77 7.62 0.93
CA ILE A 40 8.88 9.07 0.72
C ILE A 40 7.55 9.78 0.92
N VAL A 41 6.44 9.12 0.61
CA VAL A 41 5.09 9.68 0.80
C VAL A 41 4.76 9.84 2.29
N LEU A 42 5.33 8.97 3.14
CA LEU A 42 5.06 8.99 4.56
C LEU A 42 5.75 10.16 5.26
N PRO A 43 5.05 10.90 6.13
CA PRO A 43 5.67 11.99 6.89
C PRO A 43 6.80 11.48 7.79
N THR A 44 7.83 12.31 7.99
CA THR A 44 8.94 12.01 8.88
C THR A 44 8.84 12.72 10.22
N ASP A 45 7.88 13.63 10.35
CA ASP A 45 7.69 14.45 11.55
C ASP A 45 6.66 13.90 12.52
N GLY A 46 6.17 12.68 12.26
CA GLY A 46 5.16 12.05 13.11
C GLY A 46 3.73 12.48 12.82
N THR A 47 3.51 13.30 11.79
CA THR A 47 2.15 13.67 11.38
C THR A 47 1.36 12.44 10.95
N PRO A 48 0.12 12.24 11.45
CA PRO A 48 -0.70 11.12 11.01
C PRO A 48 -1.01 11.21 9.51
N ILE A 49 -0.97 10.08 8.82
CA ILE A 49 -1.32 10.00 7.40
C ILE A 49 -2.50 9.05 7.22
N ARG A 50 -3.36 9.37 6.27
CA ARG A 50 -4.40 8.48 5.77
C ARG A 50 -3.94 7.98 4.42
N LEU A 51 -3.65 6.69 4.34
CA LEU A 51 -3.02 6.09 3.16
C LEU A 51 -3.83 4.91 2.65
N ILE A 52 -4.05 4.89 1.34
CA ILE A 52 -4.67 3.77 0.65
C ILE A 52 -3.66 3.22 -0.34
N LEU A 53 -3.46 1.90 -0.34
CA LEU A 53 -2.70 1.21 -1.36
C LEU A 53 -3.68 0.45 -2.24
N ASP A 54 -3.80 0.88 -3.48
CA ASP A 54 -4.74 0.33 -4.46
C ASP A 54 -4.00 -0.65 -5.38
N PHE A 55 -4.40 -1.91 -5.33
CA PHE A 55 -3.76 -3.01 -6.06
C PHE A 55 -4.51 -3.41 -7.33
N SER A 56 -5.36 -2.52 -7.89
CA SER A 56 -6.22 -2.87 -9.02
C SER A 56 -5.47 -3.43 -10.24
N ASP A 57 -4.24 -2.97 -10.48
CA ASP A 57 -3.47 -3.42 -11.64
C ASP A 57 -2.40 -4.45 -11.28
N VAL A 58 -2.36 -4.90 -10.02
CA VAL A 58 -1.32 -5.81 -9.54
C VAL A 58 -1.85 -7.25 -9.54
N SER A 59 -1.11 -8.14 -10.22
CA SER A 59 -1.47 -9.55 -10.31
C SER A 59 -0.56 -10.46 -9.49
N LEU A 60 0.63 -9.99 -9.12
CA LEU A 60 1.61 -10.81 -8.42
C LEU A 60 2.43 -9.95 -7.47
N ILE A 61 2.64 -10.46 -6.26
CA ILE A 61 3.52 -9.82 -5.28
C ILE A 61 4.46 -10.86 -4.67
N SER A 62 5.64 -10.41 -4.25
CA SER A 62 6.62 -11.28 -3.60
C SER A 62 6.45 -11.25 -2.08
N SER A 63 7.01 -12.26 -1.42
CA SER A 63 7.06 -12.28 0.05
C SER A 63 7.89 -11.11 0.59
N THR A 64 8.90 -10.68 -0.16
CA THR A 64 9.69 -9.50 0.23
C THR A 64 8.84 -8.25 0.24
N LEU A 65 7.95 -8.08 -0.75
CA LEU A 65 7.03 -6.95 -0.74
C LEU A 65 6.10 -7.01 0.47
N LEU A 66 5.58 -8.19 0.80
CA LEU A 66 4.74 -8.35 1.99
C LEU A 66 5.46 -7.88 3.25
N SER A 67 6.73 -8.24 3.39
CA SER A 67 7.55 -7.77 4.52
C SER A 67 7.69 -6.25 4.55
N LYS A 68 7.86 -5.63 3.38
CA LYS A 68 7.94 -4.17 3.27
C LYS A 68 6.61 -3.51 3.64
N LEU A 69 5.49 -4.11 3.23
CA LEU A 69 4.17 -3.59 3.58
C LEU A 69 3.93 -3.64 5.10
N ILE A 70 4.41 -4.68 5.76
CA ILE A 70 4.33 -4.79 7.22
C ILE A 70 5.06 -3.62 7.88
N LEU A 71 6.26 -3.29 7.40
CA LEU A 71 7.02 -2.15 7.93
C LEU A 71 6.29 -0.84 7.70
N ILE A 72 5.66 -0.67 6.55
CA ILE A 72 4.85 0.51 6.24
C ILE A 72 3.68 0.62 7.21
N GLN A 73 2.97 -0.49 7.45
CA GLN A 73 1.85 -0.52 8.39
C GLN A 73 2.29 -0.10 9.79
N ARG A 74 3.43 -0.62 10.26
CA ARG A 74 3.95 -0.27 11.57
C ARG A 74 4.31 1.20 11.68
N ARG A 75 4.89 1.75 10.61
CA ARG A 75 5.26 3.16 10.57
C ARG A 75 4.03 4.05 10.60
N VAL A 76 2.98 3.68 9.84
CA VAL A 76 1.71 4.41 9.84
C VAL A 76 1.06 4.34 11.22
N ASP A 77 1.04 3.17 11.84
CA ASP A 77 0.48 2.99 13.18
C ASP A 77 1.23 3.82 14.22
N ALA A 78 2.55 3.88 14.12
CA ALA A 78 3.37 4.64 15.06
C ALA A 78 3.05 6.14 15.06
N SER A 79 2.62 6.68 13.92
CA SER A 79 2.21 8.07 13.79
C SER A 79 0.71 8.27 14.00
N ARG A 80 -0.01 7.22 14.42
CA ARG A 80 -1.47 7.22 14.59
C ARG A 80 -2.23 7.49 13.30
N GLY A 81 -1.63 7.14 12.18
CA GLY A 81 -2.27 7.21 10.87
C GLY A 81 -3.17 6.02 10.62
N LYS A 82 -3.69 5.95 9.40
CA LYS A 82 -4.55 4.86 8.95
C LYS A 82 -4.06 4.37 7.61
N LEU A 83 -3.96 3.06 7.46
CA LEU A 83 -3.61 2.41 6.20
C LEU A 83 -4.70 1.43 5.83
N ARG A 84 -5.15 1.50 4.57
CA ARG A 84 -6.10 0.53 4.04
C ARG A 84 -5.58 0.01 2.70
N LEU A 85 -5.79 -1.27 2.45
CA LEU A 85 -5.51 -1.91 1.17
C LEU A 85 -6.83 -2.14 0.46
N CYS A 86 -6.84 -2.02 -0.86
CA CYS A 86 -8.07 -2.25 -1.63
C CYS A 86 -7.75 -2.80 -3.02
N GLU A 87 -8.79 -3.25 -3.70
CA GLU A 87 -8.72 -3.75 -5.08
C GLU A 87 -7.80 -4.97 -5.23
N LEU A 88 -7.72 -5.81 -4.19
CA LEU A 88 -6.96 -7.05 -4.30
C LEU A 88 -7.69 -8.04 -5.19
N SER A 89 -6.97 -8.63 -6.16
CA SER A 89 -7.51 -9.73 -6.95
C SER A 89 -7.79 -10.92 -6.02
N PRO A 90 -8.63 -11.90 -6.46
CA PRO A 90 -8.86 -13.10 -5.66
C PRO A 90 -7.57 -13.83 -5.29
N VAL A 91 -6.59 -13.86 -6.19
CA VAL A 91 -5.29 -14.49 -5.94
C VAL A 91 -4.55 -13.75 -4.82
N LEU A 92 -4.47 -12.42 -4.90
CA LEU A 92 -3.80 -11.63 -3.86
C LEU A 92 -4.52 -11.72 -2.52
N SER A 93 -5.86 -11.68 -2.54
CA SER A 93 -6.65 -11.86 -1.31
C SER A 93 -6.33 -13.18 -0.64
N GLN A 94 -6.16 -14.24 -1.43
CA GLN A 94 -5.80 -15.57 -0.91
C GLN A 94 -4.42 -15.54 -0.26
N VAL A 95 -3.45 -14.84 -0.86
CA VAL A 95 -2.10 -14.72 -0.29
C VAL A 95 -2.17 -14.07 1.10
N PHE A 96 -2.93 -12.98 1.24
CA PHE A 96 -3.07 -12.30 2.53
C PHE A 96 -3.75 -13.17 3.57
N ARG A 97 -4.77 -13.94 3.19
CA ARG A 97 -5.46 -14.85 4.11
C ARG A 97 -4.57 -16.01 4.54
N THR A 98 -3.89 -16.65 3.59
CA THR A 98 -3.02 -17.81 3.88
C THR A 98 -1.86 -17.43 4.78
N SER A 99 -1.37 -16.19 4.65
CA SER A 99 -0.28 -15.68 5.46
C SER A 99 -0.75 -15.04 6.77
N ASN A 100 -2.06 -15.04 7.04
CA ASN A 100 -2.69 -14.37 8.17
C ASN A 100 -2.45 -12.87 8.22
N LEU A 101 -2.08 -12.27 7.10
CA LEU A 101 -1.84 -10.82 6.99
C LEU A 101 -3.14 -10.02 6.94
N ASP A 102 -4.26 -10.68 6.66
CA ASP A 102 -5.57 -10.06 6.73
C ASP A 102 -5.95 -9.63 8.15
N ARG A 103 -5.22 -10.11 9.16
CA ARG A 103 -5.38 -9.66 10.56
C ARG A 103 -4.58 -8.40 10.84
N LEU A 104 -3.48 -8.21 10.11
CA LEU A 104 -2.60 -7.06 10.30
C LEU A 104 -3.06 -5.84 9.50
N PHE A 105 -3.57 -6.08 8.29
CA PHE A 105 -4.01 -5.02 7.39
C PHE A 105 -5.52 -4.91 7.37
N THR A 106 -6.02 -3.68 7.24
CA THR A 106 -7.42 -3.44 6.93
C THR A 106 -7.58 -3.48 5.42
N ILE A 107 -8.35 -4.45 4.93
CA ILE A 107 -8.51 -4.70 3.50
C ILE A 107 -9.96 -4.45 3.12
N ASP A 108 -10.16 -3.55 2.16
CA ASP A 108 -11.48 -3.24 1.63
C ASP A 108 -11.63 -3.80 0.23
N ARG A 109 -12.86 -4.01 -0.19
CA ARG A 109 -13.18 -4.55 -1.50
C ARG A 109 -12.69 -3.64 -2.62
N ASP A 110 -12.92 -2.33 -2.49
CA ASP A 110 -12.60 -1.36 -3.54
C ASP A 110 -12.12 -0.04 -2.94
N GLN A 111 -11.59 0.81 -3.82
CA GLN A 111 -11.05 2.11 -3.42
C GLN A 111 -12.11 3.02 -2.81
N ARG A 112 -13.33 2.98 -3.35
CA ARG A 112 -14.41 3.81 -2.83
C ARG A 112 -14.71 3.50 -1.38
N THR A 113 -14.77 2.22 -1.03
CA THR A 113 -15.01 1.77 0.35
C THR A 113 -13.90 2.28 1.28
N SER A 114 -12.65 2.18 0.83
CA SER A 114 -11.50 2.67 1.60
C SER A 114 -11.57 4.18 1.81
N LEU A 115 -11.89 4.93 0.76
CA LEU A 115 -12.00 6.39 0.84
C LEU A 115 -13.11 6.80 1.82
N GLU A 116 -14.27 6.17 1.73
CA GLU A 116 -15.38 6.47 2.64
C GLU A 116 -15.01 6.19 4.09
N ALA A 117 -14.28 5.11 4.35
CA ALA A 117 -13.85 4.74 5.69
C ALA A 117 -12.85 5.73 6.29
N LEU A 118 -12.00 6.34 5.46
CA LEU A 118 -10.99 7.29 5.90
C LEU A 118 -11.46 8.75 5.85
N LYS A 119 -12.60 8.99 5.23
CA LYS A 119 -13.18 10.32 5.07
C LYS A 119 -13.65 10.85 6.42
N GLY A 120 -13.42 12.09 6.64
CA GLY A 120 -13.89 12.74 7.85
C GLY A 120 -12.80 13.01 8.80
#